data_e8335cd5df6e6ed8a9e4262693b6902a
#
_entry.id   e8335cd5df6e6ed8a9e4262693b6902a
#
_cell.length_a   1.000
_cell.length_b   1.000
_cell.length_c   1.000
_cell.angle_alpha   90.00
_cell.angle_beta   90.00
_cell.angle_gamma   90.00
#
_symmetry.space_group_name_H-M   'P 1'
#
loop_
_entity.id
_entity.type
_entity.pdbx_description
1 polymer ?
#
loop_
_entity_poly.entity_id
_entity_poly.type
_entity_poly.pdbx_seq_one_letter_code
_entity_poly.pdbx_strand_id
1 'polypeptide(L)'
;LSTLSVNNRKTVFLVILIVVIGGLISYLSMPRESFPEIQIPEIYVGVPYPGNSPEIIQDKIIRPIENEINTIKNIDEITSTSIQGYGSIQVKFNFVVTPDEAKELVDNAVKEARSDKEFPKDLPSEPTVQKMDITQFPVVNINLSGDYPVDKLNAKAEILEEKIETIESISEVNIRGVQQQKL
;
A
#
# COMPACT_ATOMS: atom_id res chain seq x y z
N LEU A 1 58.61 3.83 -0.20
CA LEU A 1 57.45 3.00 -0.55
C LEU A 1 57.65 2.30 -1.91
N SER A 2 58.15 2.95 -2.96
CA SER A 2 58.34 2.41 -4.30
C SER A 2 59.32 1.23 -4.37
N THR A 3 60.46 1.28 -3.61
CA THR A 3 61.44 0.22 -3.56
C THR A 3 60.97 -1.06 -2.87
N LEU A 4 60.09 -0.95 -1.88
CA LEU A 4 59.45 -2.09 -1.19
C LEU A 4 58.46 -2.81 -2.12
N SER A 5 57.74 -2.06 -2.95
CA SER A 5 56.80 -2.63 -3.93
C SER A 5 57.46 -3.39 -5.05
N VAL A 6 58.62 -2.91 -5.52
CA VAL A 6 59.40 -3.57 -6.61
C VAL A 6 60.05 -4.86 -6.13
N ASN A 7 60.48 -4.91 -4.86
CA ASN A 7 61.16 -6.08 -4.30
C ASN A 7 60.19 -7.22 -3.92
N ASN A 8 58.91 -6.89 -3.67
CA ASN A 8 57.88 -7.87 -3.28
C ASN A 8 56.70 -7.91 -4.29
N ARG A 9 57.04 -8.09 -5.57
CA ARG A 9 56.02 -8.12 -6.68
C ARG A 9 54.86 -9.07 -6.43
N LYS A 10 55.12 -10.24 -5.85
CA LYS A 10 54.08 -11.24 -5.55
C LYS A 10 53.10 -10.77 -4.50
N THR A 11 53.57 -10.08 -3.42
CA THR A 11 52.76 -9.54 -2.35
C THR A 11 51.90 -8.38 -2.86
N VAL A 12 52.44 -7.50 -3.68
CA VAL A 12 51.68 -6.38 -4.29
C VAL A 12 50.60 -6.91 -5.19
N PHE A 13 50.89 -7.92 -6.02
CA PHE A 13 49.90 -8.55 -6.90
C PHE A 13 48.75 -9.19 -6.09
N LEU A 14 49.07 -9.87 -4.99
CA LEU A 14 48.08 -10.49 -4.10
C LEU A 14 47.17 -9.42 -3.43
N VAL A 15 47.75 -8.30 -2.98
CA VAL A 15 46.97 -7.21 -2.40
C VAL A 15 46.02 -6.59 -3.45
N ILE A 16 46.52 -6.35 -4.67
CA ILE A 16 45.67 -5.83 -5.76
C ILE A 16 44.54 -6.80 -6.05
N LEU A 17 44.82 -8.10 -6.11
CA LEU A 17 43.80 -9.13 -6.34
C LEU A 17 42.71 -9.12 -5.26
N ILE A 18 43.11 -9.01 -4.00
CA ILE A 18 42.16 -8.92 -2.86
C ILE A 18 41.31 -7.67 -2.98
N VAL A 19 41.85 -6.51 -3.32
CA VAL A 19 41.13 -5.26 -3.49
C VAL A 19 40.17 -5.36 -4.66
N VAL A 20 40.56 -5.93 -5.77
CA VAL A 20 39.69 -6.12 -6.95
C VAL A 20 38.53 -7.07 -6.64
N ILE A 21 38.81 -8.21 -5.98
CA ILE A 21 37.75 -9.16 -5.58
C ILE A 21 36.82 -8.52 -4.56
N GLY A 22 37.32 -7.83 -3.54
CA GLY A 22 36.52 -7.13 -2.56
C GLY A 22 35.66 -6.03 -3.17
N GLY A 23 36.21 -5.25 -4.10
CA GLY A 23 35.47 -4.24 -4.86
C GLY A 23 34.35 -4.85 -5.73
N LEU A 24 34.62 -5.98 -6.37
CA LEU A 24 33.64 -6.68 -7.19
C LEU A 24 32.49 -7.25 -6.35
N ILE A 25 32.81 -7.88 -5.21
CA ILE A 25 31.80 -8.38 -4.27
C ILE A 25 30.95 -7.22 -3.73
N SER A 26 31.58 -6.13 -3.33
CA SER A 26 30.86 -4.93 -2.84
C SER A 26 29.94 -4.35 -3.92
N TYR A 27 30.40 -4.29 -5.16
CA TYR A 27 29.58 -3.79 -6.29
C TYR A 27 28.38 -4.71 -6.60
N LEU A 28 28.56 -6.02 -6.53
CA LEU A 28 27.48 -6.99 -6.77
C LEU A 28 26.47 -7.06 -5.64
N SER A 29 26.89 -6.75 -4.41
CA SER A 29 26.01 -6.71 -3.22
C SER A 29 25.35 -5.36 -2.99
N MET A 30 25.65 -4.34 -3.79
CA MET A 30 24.97 -3.05 -3.70
C MET A 30 23.50 -3.21 -4.10
N PRO A 31 22.54 -2.83 -3.23
CA PRO A 31 21.14 -2.79 -3.61
C PRO A 31 20.97 -1.77 -4.75
N ARG A 32 20.34 -2.22 -5.85
CA ARG A 32 20.13 -1.41 -7.06
C ARG A 32 18.73 -0.80 -7.08
N GLU A 33 18.20 -0.45 -5.93
CA GLU A 33 16.94 0.27 -5.85
C GLU A 33 17.16 1.70 -6.34
N SER A 34 16.52 2.03 -7.45
CA SER A 34 16.64 3.35 -8.07
C SER A 34 15.98 4.47 -7.27
N PHE A 35 15.03 4.13 -6.41
CA PHE A 35 14.34 5.05 -5.51
C PHE A 35 14.04 4.33 -4.20
N PRO A 36 14.33 4.93 -3.03
CA PRO A 36 13.78 4.43 -1.78
C PRO A 36 12.25 4.48 -1.88
N GLU A 37 11.57 3.42 -1.49
CA GLU A 37 10.11 3.42 -1.36
C GLU A 37 9.73 4.48 -0.32
N ILE A 38 9.34 5.65 -0.80
CA ILE A 38 8.75 6.68 0.04
C ILE A 38 7.32 6.22 0.34
N GLN A 39 7.17 5.47 1.41
CA GLN A 39 5.85 5.09 1.90
C GLN A 39 5.21 6.33 2.52
N ILE A 40 4.24 6.90 1.83
CA ILE A 40 3.43 7.98 2.38
C ILE A 40 2.53 7.37 3.44
N PRO A 41 2.62 7.78 4.71
CA PRO A 41 1.77 7.24 5.77
C PRO A 41 0.36 7.83 5.64
N GLU A 42 -0.44 7.22 4.79
CA GLU A 42 -1.80 7.61 4.49
C GLU A 42 -2.75 6.47 4.85
N ILE A 43 -3.74 6.78 5.68
CA ILE A 43 -4.69 5.81 6.22
C ILE A 43 -6.09 6.16 5.72
N TYR A 44 -6.76 5.14 5.22
CA TYR A 44 -8.13 5.22 4.78
C TYR A 44 -9.06 4.53 5.79
N VAL A 45 -10.09 5.24 6.21
CA VAL A 45 -11.17 4.70 7.05
C VAL A 45 -12.45 4.69 6.25
N GLY A 46 -13.07 3.53 6.10
CA GLY A 46 -14.34 3.36 5.40
C GLY A 46 -15.42 2.84 6.33
N VAL A 47 -16.59 3.48 6.33
CA VAL A 47 -17.70 3.11 7.19
C VAL A 47 -18.99 2.98 6.37
N PRO A 48 -19.45 1.77 6.05
CA PRO A 48 -20.73 1.56 5.40
C PRO A 48 -21.88 1.74 6.41
N TYR A 49 -22.85 2.58 6.05
CA TYR A 49 -24.09 2.79 6.81
C TYR A 49 -25.27 2.96 5.85
N PRO A 50 -25.68 1.86 5.19
CA PRO A 50 -26.69 1.89 4.14
C PRO A 50 -28.04 2.39 4.67
N GLY A 51 -28.78 3.09 3.80
CA GLY A 51 -30.10 3.63 4.13
C GLY A 51 -30.10 5.01 4.79
N ASN A 52 -28.93 5.54 5.13
CA ASN A 52 -28.80 6.86 5.77
C ASN A 52 -28.35 7.94 4.78
N SER A 53 -28.78 9.17 5.02
CA SER A 53 -28.37 10.32 4.21
C SER A 53 -26.94 10.76 4.54
N PRO A 54 -26.27 11.50 3.63
CA PRO A 54 -24.92 12.02 3.87
C PRO A 54 -24.81 12.85 5.15
N GLU A 55 -25.86 13.63 5.49
CA GLU A 55 -25.86 14.47 6.70
C GLU A 55 -25.86 13.62 7.97
N ILE A 56 -26.64 12.54 8.01
CA ILE A 56 -26.67 11.62 9.15
C ILE A 56 -25.32 10.94 9.31
N ILE A 57 -24.72 10.49 8.21
CA ILE A 57 -23.40 9.86 8.21
C ILE A 57 -22.33 10.84 8.69
N GLN A 58 -22.38 12.08 8.20
CA GLN A 58 -21.47 13.14 8.64
C GLN A 58 -21.57 13.38 10.15
N ASP A 59 -22.79 13.57 10.66
CA ASP A 59 -22.99 13.95 12.05
C ASP A 59 -22.79 12.79 13.05
N LYS A 60 -23.21 11.58 12.68
CA LYS A 60 -23.23 10.44 13.60
C LYS A 60 -21.99 9.53 13.51
N ILE A 61 -21.29 9.55 12.39
CA ILE A 61 -20.15 8.66 12.14
C ILE A 61 -18.87 9.45 11.91
N ILE A 62 -18.85 10.31 10.90
CA ILE A 62 -17.63 10.98 10.48
C ILE A 62 -17.12 11.94 11.54
N ARG A 63 -17.98 12.84 12.03
CA ARG A 63 -17.60 13.86 13.02
C ARG A 63 -17.08 13.27 14.35
N PRO A 64 -17.69 12.24 14.96
CA PRO A 64 -17.09 11.58 16.12
C PRO A 64 -15.70 10.99 15.85
N ILE A 65 -15.52 10.31 14.70
CA ILE A 65 -14.22 9.74 14.34
C ILE A 65 -13.19 10.85 14.07
N GLU A 66 -13.56 11.90 13.35
CA GLU A 66 -12.69 13.08 13.12
C GLU A 66 -12.23 13.72 14.44
N ASN A 67 -13.13 13.85 15.39
CA ASN A 67 -12.79 14.43 16.69
C ASN A 67 -11.70 13.64 17.40
N GLU A 68 -11.78 12.31 17.39
CA GLU A 68 -10.76 11.46 17.98
C GLU A 68 -9.44 11.49 17.17
N ILE A 69 -9.53 11.43 15.84
CA ILE A 69 -8.37 11.53 14.96
C ILE A 69 -7.64 12.86 15.15
N ASN A 70 -8.35 13.97 15.32
CA ASN A 70 -7.76 15.28 15.57
C ASN A 70 -6.93 15.38 16.87
N THR A 71 -7.06 14.42 17.77
CA THR A 71 -6.20 14.36 18.99
C THR A 71 -4.81 13.77 18.69
N ILE A 72 -4.65 13.11 17.56
CA ILE A 72 -3.41 12.46 17.16
C ILE A 72 -2.41 13.53 16.67
N LYS A 73 -1.16 13.38 17.08
CA LYS A 73 -0.06 14.26 16.63
C LYS A 73 0.48 13.82 15.27
N ASN A 74 1.15 14.74 14.58
CA ASN A 74 1.83 14.50 13.31
C ASN A 74 0.91 14.21 12.12
N ILE A 75 -0.37 14.58 12.20
CA ILE A 75 -1.27 14.60 11.06
C ILE A 75 -0.94 15.83 10.21
N ASP A 76 -0.86 15.62 8.90
CA ASP A 76 -0.66 16.66 7.89
C ASP A 76 -2.01 17.15 7.33
N GLU A 77 -2.90 16.20 6.99
CA GLU A 77 -4.19 16.50 6.40
C GLU A 77 -5.23 15.44 6.77
N ILE A 78 -6.49 15.87 6.97
CA ILE A 78 -7.65 14.99 7.10
C ILE A 78 -8.67 15.40 6.04
N THR A 79 -9.06 14.46 5.20
CA THR A 79 -10.11 14.65 4.19
C THR A 79 -11.24 13.67 4.44
N SER A 80 -12.45 14.17 4.62
CA SER A 80 -13.63 13.34 4.86
C SER A 80 -14.67 13.50 3.76
N THR A 81 -15.33 12.41 3.45
CA THR A 81 -16.39 12.38 2.44
C THR A 81 -17.57 11.59 2.97
N SER A 82 -18.76 12.17 2.89
CA SER A 82 -20.02 11.51 3.23
C SER A 82 -20.90 11.45 2.00
N ILE A 83 -21.28 10.24 1.61
CA ILE A 83 -22.24 9.98 0.54
C ILE A 83 -23.40 9.15 1.07
N GLN A 84 -24.43 8.94 0.28
CA GLN A 84 -25.56 8.12 0.71
C GLN A 84 -25.12 6.69 1.02
N GLY A 85 -25.30 6.27 2.27
CA GLY A 85 -24.99 4.93 2.74
C GLY A 85 -23.51 4.65 3.03
N TYR A 86 -22.60 5.63 2.88
CA TYR A 86 -21.18 5.40 3.09
C TYR A 86 -20.44 6.66 3.52
N GLY A 87 -19.58 6.53 4.54
CA GLY A 87 -18.66 7.57 4.97
C GLY A 87 -17.21 7.11 4.81
N SER A 88 -16.32 8.03 4.47
CA SER A 88 -14.88 7.77 4.41
C SER A 88 -14.08 8.93 4.98
N ILE A 89 -12.96 8.59 5.61
CA ILE A 89 -11.97 9.54 6.12
C ILE A 89 -10.61 9.09 5.60
N GLN A 90 -9.86 10.02 5.06
CA GLN A 90 -8.50 9.87 4.60
C GLN A 90 -7.60 10.70 5.50
N VAL A 91 -6.64 10.08 6.15
CA VAL A 91 -5.74 10.69 7.11
C VAL A 91 -4.32 10.58 6.60
N LYS A 92 -3.71 11.71 6.32
CA LYS A 92 -2.32 11.79 5.88
C LYS A 92 -1.44 12.26 7.04
N PHE A 93 -0.42 11.50 7.31
CA PHE A 93 0.59 11.84 8.33
C PHE A 93 1.84 12.40 7.67
N ASN A 94 2.63 13.13 8.44
CA ASN A 94 3.95 13.51 7.98
C ASN A 94 4.93 12.31 8.10
N PHE A 95 6.06 12.37 7.38
CA PHE A 95 7.01 11.25 7.22
C PHE A 95 7.75 10.84 8.51
N VAL A 96 7.45 11.45 9.64
CA VAL A 96 8.01 11.09 10.95
C VAL A 96 7.35 9.82 11.50
N VAL A 97 6.10 9.55 11.08
CA VAL A 97 5.31 8.39 11.51
C VAL A 97 5.41 7.31 10.45
N THR A 98 5.61 6.06 10.86
CA THR A 98 5.59 4.93 9.93
C THR A 98 4.14 4.57 9.54
N PRO A 99 3.90 3.97 8.34
CA PRO A 99 2.54 3.57 7.94
C PRO A 99 1.86 2.58 8.90
N ASP A 100 2.64 1.73 9.57
CA ASP A 100 2.10 0.78 10.55
C ASP A 100 1.67 1.48 11.83
N GLU A 101 2.50 2.40 12.34
CA GLU A 101 2.17 3.23 13.50
C GLU A 101 0.97 4.14 13.21
N ALA A 102 0.91 4.77 12.04
CA ALA A 102 -0.21 5.58 11.60
C ALA A 102 -1.52 4.78 11.61
N LYS A 103 -1.49 3.54 11.08
CA LYS A 103 -2.64 2.65 11.10
C LYS A 103 -3.10 2.32 12.52
N GLU A 104 -2.18 1.99 13.42
CA GLU A 104 -2.49 1.68 14.81
C GLU A 104 -3.12 2.87 15.54
N LEU A 105 -2.57 4.07 15.34
CA LEU A 105 -3.11 5.30 15.92
C LEU A 105 -4.54 5.59 15.44
N VAL A 106 -4.80 5.48 14.14
CA VAL A 106 -6.13 5.68 13.57
C VAL A 106 -7.11 4.59 14.00
N ASP A 107 -6.68 3.33 14.04
CA ASP A 107 -7.51 2.21 14.50
C ASP A 107 -7.95 2.39 15.95
N ASN A 108 -7.06 2.86 16.82
CA ASN A 108 -7.37 3.17 18.20
C ASN A 108 -8.36 4.35 18.32
N ALA A 109 -8.18 5.41 17.54
CA ALA A 109 -9.10 6.55 17.51
C ALA A 109 -10.51 6.14 17.03
N VAL A 110 -10.59 5.27 16.01
CA VAL A 110 -11.88 4.74 15.54
C VAL A 110 -12.55 3.88 16.61
N LYS A 111 -11.79 3.06 17.34
CA LYS A 111 -12.34 2.28 18.48
C LYS A 111 -12.85 3.18 19.60
N GLU A 112 -12.13 4.25 19.92
CA GLU A 112 -12.55 5.21 20.94
C GLU A 112 -13.84 5.93 20.52
N ALA A 113 -13.91 6.45 19.30
CA ALA A 113 -15.12 7.06 18.75
C ALA A 113 -16.33 6.10 18.81
N ARG A 114 -16.12 4.82 18.53
CA ARG A 114 -17.16 3.77 18.62
C ARG A 114 -17.63 3.49 20.05
N SER A 115 -16.80 3.79 21.04
CA SER A 115 -17.14 3.62 22.46
C SER A 115 -18.14 4.66 22.93
N ASP A 116 -18.28 5.77 22.24
CA ASP A 116 -19.22 6.81 22.54
C ASP A 116 -20.67 6.29 22.49
N LYS A 117 -21.50 6.80 23.39
CA LYS A 117 -22.94 6.44 23.48
C LYS A 117 -23.74 6.94 22.28
N GLU A 118 -23.31 8.02 21.67
CA GLU A 118 -23.96 8.63 20.52
C GLU A 118 -23.60 7.98 19.18
N PHE A 119 -22.54 7.17 19.17
CA PHE A 119 -22.13 6.46 17.97
C PHE A 119 -23.12 5.31 17.65
N PRO A 120 -23.58 5.16 16.39
CA PRO A 120 -24.54 4.12 16.00
C PRO A 120 -24.01 2.72 16.32
N LYS A 121 -24.82 1.89 16.97
CA LYS A 121 -24.49 0.49 17.31
C LYS A 121 -25.04 -0.52 16.28
N ASP A 122 -25.81 -0.04 15.33
CA ASP A 122 -26.52 -0.82 14.29
C ASP A 122 -25.79 -0.82 12.93
N LEU A 123 -24.48 -0.54 12.93
CA LEU A 123 -23.67 -0.63 11.73
C LEU A 123 -23.66 -2.07 11.18
N PRO A 124 -23.85 -2.27 9.87
CA PRO A 124 -23.87 -3.60 9.25
C PRO A 124 -22.50 -4.28 9.27
N SER A 125 -21.44 -3.51 9.33
CA SER A 125 -20.06 -3.98 9.47
C SER A 125 -19.21 -2.98 10.26
N GLU A 126 -18.12 -3.46 10.79
CA GLU A 126 -17.15 -2.58 11.46
C GLU A 126 -16.48 -1.62 10.48
N PRO A 127 -16.11 -0.40 10.94
CA PRO A 127 -15.28 0.50 10.16
C PRO A 127 -13.99 -0.20 9.72
N THR A 128 -13.65 -0.05 8.45
CA THR A 128 -12.44 -0.63 7.89
C THR A 128 -11.32 0.40 7.92
N VAL A 129 -10.19 0.08 8.57
CA VAL A 129 -9.00 0.93 8.62
C VAL A 129 -7.89 0.28 7.80
N GLN A 130 -7.48 0.93 6.72
CA GLN A 130 -6.48 0.40 5.78
C GLN A 130 -5.37 1.41 5.51
N LYS A 131 -4.15 0.91 5.33
CA LYS A 131 -3.07 1.72 4.77
C LYS A 131 -3.34 1.95 3.30
N MET A 132 -3.17 3.17 2.82
CA MET A 132 -3.21 3.44 1.40
C MET A 132 -1.84 3.04 0.81
N ASP A 133 -1.85 1.90 0.16
CA ASP A 133 -0.64 1.37 -0.49
C ASP A 133 -0.68 1.73 -1.97
N ILE A 134 0.15 2.70 -2.34
CA ILE A 134 0.28 3.13 -3.73
C ILE A 134 0.92 2.07 -4.62
N THR A 135 1.58 1.07 -4.04
CA THR A 135 2.17 -0.04 -4.81
C THR A 135 1.10 -0.99 -5.38
N GLN A 136 -0.11 -0.96 -4.81
CA GLN A 136 -1.26 -1.74 -5.29
C GLN A 136 -2.00 -1.10 -6.49
N PHE A 137 -1.60 0.10 -6.92
CA PHE A 137 -2.17 0.68 -8.13
C PHE A 137 -1.64 -0.07 -9.37
N PRO A 138 -2.54 -0.53 -10.26
CA PRO A 138 -2.11 -1.23 -11.46
C PRO A 138 -1.30 -0.31 -12.36
N VAL A 139 -0.08 -0.70 -12.67
CA VAL A 139 0.83 0.03 -13.57
C VAL A 139 0.35 -0.09 -15.03
N VAL A 140 -0.30 -1.22 -15.36
CA VAL A 140 -0.81 -1.51 -16.69
C VAL A 140 -2.21 -2.11 -16.59
N ASN A 141 -3.14 -1.58 -17.37
CA ASN A 141 -4.47 -2.17 -17.55
C ASN A 141 -4.58 -2.76 -18.95
N ILE A 142 -4.85 -4.06 -19.03
CA ILE A 142 -5.05 -4.77 -20.31
C ILE A 142 -6.54 -5.06 -20.47
N ASN A 143 -7.17 -4.45 -21.47
CA ASN A 143 -8.57 -4.70 -21.76
C ASN A 143 -8.72 -5.81 -22.82
N LEU A 144 -9.36 -6.91 -22.42
CA LEU A 144 -9.74 -7.98 -23.34
C LEU A 144 -11.16 -7.75 -23.82
N SER A 145 -11.33 -7.57 -25.12
CA SER A 145 -12.66 -7.42 -25.75
C SER A 145 -12.76 -8.27 -27.01
N GLY A 146 -13.96 -8.73 -27.32
CA GLY A 146 -14.21 -9.53 -28.53
C GLY A 146 -15.65 -10.04 -28.55
N ASP A 147 -16.06 -10.56 -29.70
CA ASP A 147 -17.40 -11.15 -29.90
C ASP A 147 -17.42 -12.62 -29.42
N TYR A 148 -17.09 -12.79 -28.11
CA TYR A 148 -17.07 -14.09 -27.45
C TYR A 148 -17.88 -14.05 -26.16
N PRO A 149 -18.49 -15.19 -25.76
CA PRO A 149 -19.08 -15.31 -24.42
C PRO A 149 -18.08 -14.98 -23.32
N VAL A 150 -18.56 -14.40 -22.21
CA VAL A 150 -17.74 -13.95 -21.08
C VAL A 150 -16.86 -15.08 -20.54
N ASP A 151 -17.36 -16.30 -20.47
CA ASP A 151 -16.62 -17.48 -20.01
C ASP A 151 -15.36 -17.76 -20.85
N LYS A 152 -15.46 -17.57 -22.18
CA LYS A 152 -14.31 -17.74 -23.07
C LYS A 152 -13.30 -16.60 -22.95
N LEU A 153 -13.78 -15.38 -22.70
CA LEU A 153 -12.89 -14.24 -22.41
C LEU A 153 -12.18 -14.44 -21.09
N ASN A 154 -12.87 -14.94 -20.07
CA ASN A 154 -12.27 -15.26 -18.78
C ASN A 154 -11.18 -16.33 -18.89
N ALA A 155 -11.45 -17.44 -19.57
CA ALA A 155 -10.45 -18.47 -19.77
C ALA A 155 -9.19 -17.98 -20.51
N LYS A 156 -9.35 -17.00 -21.42
CA LYS A 156 -8.19 -16.36 -22.08
C LYS A 156 -7.47 -15.38 -21.16
N ALA A 157 -8.20 -14.70 -20.26
CA ALA A 157 -7.62 -13.82 -19.26
C ALA A 157 -6.77 -14.63 -18.27
N GLU A 158 -7.23 -15.78 -17.79
CA GLU A 158 -6.49 -16.68 -16.90
C GLU A 158 -5.19 -17.20 -17.55
N ILE A 159 -5.22 -17.57 -18.83
CA ILE A 159 -4.01 -17.96 -19.56
C ILE A 159 -3.03 -16.78 -19.69
N LEU A 160 -3.55 -15.56 -19.84
CA LEU A 160 -2.73 -14.36 -19.94
C LEU A 160 -2.11 -14.02 -18.58
N GLU A 161 -2.89 -14.10 -17.49
CA GLU A 161 -2.44 -13.94 -16.11
C GLU A 161 -1.27 -14.89 -15.81
N GLU A 162 -1.44 -16.20 -16.04
CA GLU A 162 -0.40 -17.20 -15.83
C GLU A 162 0.89 -16.88 -16.60
N LYS A 163 0.78 -16.41 -17.84
CA LYS A 163 1.94 -16.02 -18.65
C LYS A 163 2.61 -14.74 -18.16
N ILE A 164 1.84 -13.78 -17.69
CA ILE A 164 2.37 -12.51 -17.19
C ILE A 164 3.06 -12.71 -15.84
N GLU A 165 2.51 -13.53 -14.96
CA GLU A 165 3.09 -13.86 -13.66
C GLU A 165 4.42 -14.63 -13.76
N THR A 166 4.72 -15.26 -14.90
CA THR A 166 6.06 -15.86 -15.13
C THR A 166 7.16 -14.82 -15.29
N ILE A 167 6.82 -13.55 -15.46
CA ILE A 167 7.80 -12.46 -15.60
C ILE A 167 8.26 -12.02 -14.21
N GLU A 168 9.51 -12.23 -13.88
CA GLU A 168 10.11 -12.00 -12.56
C GLU A 168 9.92 -10.57 -12.00
N SER A 169 9.64 -9.59 -12.86
CA SER A 169 9.42 -8.18 -12.49
C SER A 169 7.94 -7.84 -12.20
N ILE A 170 7.02 -8.80 -12.31
CA ILE A 170 5.59 -8.59 -12.06
C ILE A 170 5.23 -9.20 -10.71
N SER A 171 4.68 -8.37 -9.85
CA SER A 171 4.31 -8.75 -8.48
C SER A 171 2.94 -9.43 -8.42
N GLU A 172 1.96 -8.94 -9.18
CA GLU A 172 0.58 -9.42 -9.11
C GLU A 172 -0.19 -9.06 -10.38
N VAL A 173 -1.08 -9.95 -10.81
CA VAL A 173 -2.03 -9.72 -11.90
C VAL A 173 -3.45 -9.90 -11.36
N ASN A 174 -4.33 -8.94 -11.62
CA ASN A 174 -5.71 -8.98 -11.14
C ASN A 174 -6.71 -8.97 -12.30
N ILE A 175 -7.49 -10.04 -12.47
CA ILE A 175 -8.59 -10.10 -13.45
C ILE A 175 -9.81 -9.39 -12.86
N ARG A 176 -10.37 -8.43 -13.60
CA ARG A 176 -11.58 -7.69 -13.22
C ARG A 176 -12.65 -7.79 -14.33
N GLY A 177 -13.91 -7.65 -13.95
CA GLY A 177 -15.03 -7.61 -14.90
C GLY A 177 -15.73 -8.96 -15.14
N VAL A 178 -15.32 -10.00 -14.44
CA VAL A 178 -16.02 -11.29 -14.46
C VAL A 178 -17.04 -11.30 -13.33
N GLN A 179 -18.34 -11.35 -13.66
CA GLN A 179 -19.35 -11.69 -12.66
C GLN A 179 -19.19 -13.17 -12.31
N GLN A 180 -18.75 -13.46 -11.10
CA GLN A 180 -18.86 -14.82 -10.56
C GLN A 180 -20.37 -15.17 -10.52
N GLN A 181 -20.82 -16.04 -11.39
CA GLN A 181 -22.11 -16.69 -11.21
C GLN A 181 -22.02 -17.53 -9.93
N LYS A 182 -22.65 -17.04 -8.86
CA LYS A 182 -22.92 -17.90 -7.71
C LYS A 182 -23.88 -18.98 -8.17
N LEU A 183 -23.41 -20.22 -8.22
CA LEU A 183 -24.22 -21.42 -8.22
C LEU A 183 -24.92 -21.55 -6.87
#